data_e08f226205749a0013d13ecee7feb023
#
_entry.id   e08f226205749a0013d13ecee7feb023
#
_cell.length_a   1.000
_cell.length_b   1.000
_cell.length_c   1.000
_cell.angle_alpha   90.00
_cell.angle_beta   90.00
_cell.angle_gamma   90.00
#
_symmetry.space_group_name_H-M   'P 1'
#
loop_
_entity.id
_entity.type
_entity.pdbx_description
1 polymer ?
#
loop_
_entity_poly.entity_id
_entity_poly.type
_entity_poly.pdbx_seq_one_letter_code
_entity_poly.pdbx_strand_id
1 'polypeptide(L)'
;LLGSLRVVRDHQFDRRLPMAGVVAPTLAPGMATWSRNRLDGAAGYFLSVQVDGGQVDALGSEAVALRAPAGGGPLRLRLRALTGDAPLTPWLEHELLNGTAADLPAARRSLLFLGYREKLLAGSWRFHTYFGRDTLMALRLLMPALQAPAIEAALSSVLRRLSPAGEVAHEEDIGEFPVLARLQRGQPPDAEPVFDYKMVDDDFMLLPVLCAYLVDSAAGRERAREFLAQEGHGGHGGHGEPGEPGECSGHAVHHASSHGALLARNVAWVLSQARPFAQQPGAATLVHLKPGEIVGDWRDSGDGLAGGVVSYSTNAVLVPAALRAVESLAASGLLVPYITDAQAADTAEAGAMALVWEQQAPALFDVRLPSASARLGVQTCASEMGLPAGAALASLGDNDLEFAALSLDAAGRALPVMHSDFSFALLLAHPPPALLDREVGNLMRPYPAGLMTGAGLLVANAAHADSRLRPLFGADRYHGAVVWSWQQAMTAAGLARQLMRTDLPTTTREVLVQAQTALWQVISDTRAVADSELWSWAWVNGRFEVRPFGPISASADESNAAQLWSTVYLGIFPPVMKPVTKTMTPPA
;
A
#
# COMPACT_ATOMS: atom_id res chain seq x y z
N LEU A 1 8.33 29.49 5.97
CA LEU A 1 7.09 28.76 6.12
C LEU A 1 7.15 27.86 7.33
N LEU A 2 6.10 27.85 8.17
CA LEU A 2 5.98 27.03 9.36
C LEU A 2 4.58 26.39 9.36
N GLY A 3 4.52 25.04 9.40
CA GLY A 3 3.26 24.30 9.31
C GLY A 3 3.45 22.82 9.56
N SER A 4 2.37 22.03 9.47
CA SER A 4 2.46 20.58 9.47
C SER A 4 3.26 20.10 8.25
N LEU A 5 3.87 18.93 8.35
CA LEU A 5 4.77 18.38 7.33
C LEU A 5 4.09 18.36 5.94
N ARG A 6 2.86 17.85 5.87
CA ARG A 6 2.09 17.75 4.63
C ARG A 6 1.78 19.12 4.02
N VAL A 7 1.36 20.07 4.85
CA VAL A 7 1.08 21.44 4.41
C VAL A 7 2.33 22.12 3.87
N VAL A 8 3.48 21.95 4.52
CA VAL A 8 4.78 22.48 4.06
C VAL A 8 5.19 21.86 2.73
N ARG A 9 5.03 20.56 2.60
CA ARG A 9 5.34 19.81 1.39
C ARG A 9 4.49 20.24 0.22
N ASP A 10 3.17 20.33 0.40
CA ASP A 10 2.26 20.73 -0.68
C ASP A 10 2.49 22.18 -1.12
N HIS A 11 2.86 23.07 -0.19
CA HIS A 11 3.29 24.42 -0.57
C HIS A 11 4.58 24.41 -1.42
N GLN A 12 5.51 23.52 -1.13
CA GLN A 12 6.74 23.40 -1.92
C GLN A 12 6.43 23.11 -3.40
N PHE A 13 5.42 22.29 -3.68
CA PHE A 13 5.03 21.90 -5.04
C PHE A 13 4.03 22.89 -5.67
N ASP A 14 2.95 23.23 -4.97
CA ASP A 14 1.81 23.95 -5.55
C ASP A 14 1.73 25.44 -5.15
N ARG A 15 2.50 25.86 -4.16
CA ARG A 15 2.47 27.22 -3.58
C ARG A 15 1.08 27.68 -3.11
N ARG A 16 0.23 26.75 -2.70
CA ARG A 16 -1.19 27.00 -2.36
C ARG A 16 -1.41 27.47 -0.93
N LEU A 17 -0.37 27.65 -0.12
CA LEU A 17 -0.55 28.09 1.25
C LEU A 17 -0.95 29.55 1.34
N PRO A 18 -1.91 29.88 2.24
CA PRO A 18 -2.19 31.26 2.58
C PRO A 18 -0.95 31.91 3.20
N MET A 19 -0.78 33.21 2.97
CA MET A 19 0.31 34.01 3.54
C MET A 19 0.44 33.88 5.08
N ALA A 20 -0.63 33.47 5.77
CA ALA A 20 -0.63 33.18 7.22
C ALA A 20 0.36 32.08 7.65
N GLY A 21 0.81 31.20 6.73
CA GLY A 21 1.87 30.20 6.99
C GLY A 21 3.29 30.76 6.96
N VAL A 22 3.46 31.99 6.46
CA VAL A 22 4.78 32.66 6.40
C VAL A 22 4.99 33.45 7.69
N VAL A 23 6.02 33.10 8.44
CA VAL A 23 6.34 33.72 9.75
C VAL A 23 7.76 34.25 9.72
N ALA A 24 7.93 35.52 10.08
CA ALA A 24 9.25 36.11 10.26
C ALA A 24 9.93 35.57 11.54
N PRO A 25 11.27 35.39 11.53
CA PRO A 25 11.98 34.99 12.74
C PRO A 25 12.01 36.09 13.79
N THR A 26 11.90 35.71 15.06
CA THR A 26 12.30 36.53 16.18
C THR A 26 13.74 36.17 16.54
N LEU A 27 14.63 37.18 16.58
CA LEU A 27 16.04 36.99 16.84
C LEU A 27 16.37 37.30 18.30
N ALA A 28 17.25 36.48 18.89
CA ALA A 28 17.90 36.67 20.16
C ALA A 28 19.40 36.31 20.01
N PRO A 29 20.29 36.70 20.95
CA PRO A 29 21.68 36.34 20.85
C PRO A 29 21.90 34.83 20.65
N GLY A 30 22.48 34.49 19.52
CA GLY A 30 22.73 33.09 19.15
C GLY A 30 21.50 32.24 18.84
N MET A 31 20.32 32.82 18.70
CA MET A 31 19.07 32.05 18.46
C MET A 31 18.09 32.78 17.54
N ALA A 32 17.49 32.03 16.64
CA ALA A 32 16.30 32.44 15.89
C ALA A 32 15.11 31.56 16.25
N THR A 33 13.92 32.14 16.35
CA THR A 33 12.67 31.42 16.64
C THR A 33 11.58 31.83 15.67
N TRP A 34 10.75 30.85 15.27
CA TRP A 34 9.54 31.04 14.51
C TRP A 34 8.39 30.40 15.26
N SER A 35 7.27 31.09 15.38
CA SER A 35 6.09 30.59 16.08
C SER A 35 4.81 31.16 15.47
N ARG A 36 3.79 30.33 15.34
CA ARG A 36 2.44 30.75 15.01
C ARG A 36 1.39 29.77 15.54
N ASN A 37 0.18 30.23 15.75
CA ASN A 37 -0.96 29.35 15.99
C ASN A 37 -1.38 28.64 14.69
N ARG A 38 -2.16 27.58 14.82
CA ARG A 38 -2.86 26.96 13.69
C ARG A 38 -3.88 27.92 13.11
N LEU A 39 -4.34 27.65 11.89
CA LEU A 39 -5.32 28.50 11.20
C LEU A 39 -6.71 28.50 11.87
N ASP A 40 -7.02 27.49 12.69
CA ASP A 40 -8.21 27.41 13.54
C ASP A 40 -8.04 28.12 14.90
N GLY A 41 -6.88 28.74 15.16
CA GLY A 41 -6.56 29.42 16.40
C GLY A 41 -6.03 28.52 17.52
N ALA A 42 -6.01 27.20 17.35
CA ALA A 42 -5.44 26.28 18.33
C ALA A 42 -3.91 26.42 18.41
N ALA A 43 -3.29 25.73 19.39
CA ALA A 43 -1.83 25.64 19.52
C ALA A 43 -1.22 25.13 18.22
N GLY A 44 -0.25 25.85 17.70
CA GLY A 44 0.30 25.61 16.37
C GLY A 44 1.72 25.09 16.39
N TYR A 45 2.62 25.81 15.75
CA TYR A 45 3.96 25.35 15.45
C TYR A 45 5.02 26.30 16.01
N PHE A 46 6.12 25.70 16.47
CA PHE A 46 7.29 26.43 16.95
C PHE A 46 8.56 25.77 16.40
N LEU A 47 9.48 26.59 15.90
CA LEU A 47 10.83 26.17 15.51
C LEU A 47 11.84 27.13 16.16
N SER A 48 12.88 26.60 16.76
CA SER A 48 14.06 27.38 17.13
C SER A 48 15.33 26.77 16.59
N VAL A 49 16.26 27.64 16.21
CA VAL A 49 17.62 27.29 15.81
C VAL A 49 18.56 28.08 16.71
N GLN A 50 19.36 27.39 17.50
CA GLN A 50 20.36 27.97 18.41
C GLN A 50 21.72 27.56 17.93
N VAL A 51 22.66 28.51 17.91
CA VAL A 51 24.09 28.30 17.61
C VAL A 51 24.87 28.29 18.92
N ASP A 52 25.52 27.18 19.25
CA ASP A 52 26.30 27.06 20.47
C ASP A 52 27.56 27.96 20.39
N GLY A 53 27.60 29.03 21.23
CA GLY A 53 28.69 29.97 21.27
C GLY A 53 28.85 30.87 20.03
N GLY A 54 27.93 30.81 19.08
CA GLY A 54 27.96 31.57 17.84
C GLY A 54 26.91 32.68 17.78
N GLN A 55 26.70 33.22 16.60
CA GLN A 55 25.75 34.32 16.34
C GLN A 55 24.69 33.91 15.30
N VAL A 56 23.54 34.55 15.43
CA VAL A 56 22.42 34.46 14.47
C VAL A 56 22.05 35.87 14.08
N ASP A 57 22.15 36.19 12.81
CA ASP A 57 21.86 37.52 12.27
C ASP A 57 20.73 37.41 11.22
N ALA A 58 19.94 38.48 11.07
CA ALA A 58 19.00 38.57 9.95
C ALA A 58 19.75 38.69 8.62
N LEU A 59 19.33 37.93 7.62
CA LEU A 59 19.77 38.04 6.24
C LEU A 59 18.57 38.40 5.35
N GLY A 60 18.24 39.69 5.34
CA GLY A 60 17.00 40.17 4.72
C GLY A 60 15.75 39.77 5.53
N SER A 61 14.60 39.69 4.85
CA SER A 61 13.31 39.35 5.47
C SER A 61 13.01 37.84 5.54
N GLU A 62 13.74 37.02 4.78
CA GLU A 62 13.39 35.62 4.52
C GLU A 62 14.42 34.60 5.01
N ALA A 63 15.60 35.06 5.45
CA ALA A 63 16.68 34.18 5.86
C ALA A 63 17.38 34.66 7.14
N VAL A 64 18.04 33.73 7.79
CA VAL A 64 18.96 34.01 8.90
C VAL A 64 20.34 33.48 8.57
N ALA A 65 21.39 34.23 8.93
CA ALA A 65 22.78 33.81 8.85
C ALA A 65 23.21 33.19 10.19
N LEU A 66 23.74 31.98 10.15
CA LEU A 66 24.30 31.29 11.31
C LEU A 66 25.82 31.35 11.25
N ARG A 67 26.46 31.91 12.29
CA ARG A 67 27.90 32.06 12.36
C ARG A 67 28.48 31.26 13.52
N ALA A 68 29.54 30.53 13.22
CA ALA A 68 30.30 29.82 14.24
C ALA A 68 31.01 30.80 15.23
N PRO A 69 31.43 30.31 16.41
CA PRO A 69 32.19 31.11 17.38
C PRO A 69 33.46 31.73 16.77
N ALA A 70 33.86 32.91 17.22
CA ALA A 70 34.98 33.70 16.69
C ALA A 70 36.36 33.03 16.77
N GLY A 71 36.53 31.94 17.49
CA GLY A 71 37.79 31.19 17.61
C GLY A 71 38.04 30.12 16.56
N GLY A 72 37.16 29.98 15.56
CA GLY A 72 37.20 28.89 14.60
C GLY A 72 36.78 27.56 15.26
N GLY A 73 36.02 26.74 14.51
CA GLY A 73 35.52 25.47 15.02
C GLY A 73 34.26 25.06 14.27
N PRO A 74 33.74 23.86 14.52
CA PRO A 74 32.54 23.41 13.86
C PRO A 74 31.34 24.25 14.31
N LEU A 75 30.45 24.58 13.35
CA LEU A 75 29.14 25.16 13.64
C LEU A 75 28.27 24.09 14.33
N ARG A 76 27.95 24.32 15.60
CA ARG A 76 27.08 23.42 16.38
C ARG A 76 25.71 24.05 16.52
N LEU A 77 24.68 23.32 16.11
CA LEU A 77 23.30 23.77 16.11
C LEU A 77 22.47 22.93 17.05
N ARG A 78 21.57 23.59 17.79
CA ARG A 78 20.47 22.94 18.49
C ARG A 78 19.17 23.37 17.83
N LEU A 79 18.44 22.36 17.29
CA LEU A 79 17.13 22.54 16.69
C LEU A 79 16.05 22.06 17.67
N ARG A 80 14.98 22.85 17.83
CA ARG A 80 13.79 22.45 18.58
C ARG A 80 12.58 22.76 17.73
N ALA A 81 11.81 21.73 17.40
CA ALA A 81 10.53 21.82 16.70
C ALA A 81 9.42 21.30 17.62
N LEU A 82 8.32 22.03 17.70
CA LEU A 82 7.16 21.66 18.49
C LEU A 82 5.91 21.81 17.63
N THR A 83 4.93 20.94 17.87
CA THR A 83 3.57 21.04 17.36
C THR A 83 2.59 21.06 18.53
N GLY A 84 1.45 21.71 18.35
CA GLY A 84 0.35 21.68 19.31
C GLY A 84 -0.60 20.51 19.13
N ASP A 85 -0.34 19.63 18.14
CA ASP A 85 -1.14 18.43 17.93
C ASP A 85 -0.91 17.42 19.06
N ALA A 86 -1.93 16.61 19.38
CA ALA A 86 -1.81 15.53 20.35
C ALA A 86 -0.75 14.51 19.89
N PRO A 87 0.20 14.13 20.76
CA PRO A 87 1.22 13.17 20.39
C PRO A 87 0.63 11.77 20.20
N LEU A 88 1.10 11.04 19.22
CA LEU A 88 0.84 9.61 19.07
C LEU A 88 1.71 8.83 20.07
N THR A 89 1.23 7.64 20.48
CA THR A 89 1.92 6.76 21.43
C THR A 89 2.83 5.78 20.68
N PRO A 90 4.17 5.94 20.73
CA PRO A 90 5.08 5.05 20.02
C PRO A 90 5.10 3.65 20.63
N TRP A 91 5.37 2.65 19.81
CA TRP A 91 5.70 1.32 20.26
C TRP A 91 7.17 1.21 20.69
N LEU A 92 7.43 0.44 21.73
CA LEU A 92 8.77 -0.09 21.96
C LEU A 92 9.01 -1.29 21.04
N GLU A 93 10.26 -1.54 20.65
CA GLU A 93 10.57 -2.59 19.67
C GLU A 93 10.05 -3.97 20.09
N HIS A 94 10.23 -4.36 21.36
CA HIS A 94 9.76 -5.65 21.90
C HIS A 94 8.24 -5.75 22.07
N GLU A 95 7.52 -4.62 22.08
CA GLU A 95 6.06 -4.59 22.06
C GLU A 95 5.50 -4.70 20.64
N LEU A 96 6.26 -4.22 19.65
CA LEU A 96 5.87 -4.19 18.24
C LEU A 96 6.26 -5.50 17.53
N LEU A 97 7.52 -5.92 17.68
CA LEU A 97 8.10 -7.05 16.96
C LEU A 97 8.24 -8.27 17.89
N ASN A 98 7.94 -9.43 17.35
CA ASN A 98 8.20 -10.71 18.01
C ASN A 98 9.60 -11.27 17.66
N GLY A 99 9.97 -12.43 18.24
CA GLY A 99 11.30 -13.03 18.05
C GLY A 99 11.56 -13.62 16.66
N THR A 100 10.56 -13.67 15.77
CA THR A 100 10.72 -14.17 14.39
C THR A 100 11.07 -13.07 13.39
N ALA A 101 10.92 -11.80 13.77
CA ALA A 101 11.20 -10.67 12.87
C ALA A 101 12.65 -10.72 12.34
N ALA A 102 12.79 -10.57 11.02
CA ALA A 102 14.11 -10.59 10.37
C ALA A 102 15.07 -9.53 10.94
N ASP A 103 16.36 -9.84 10.96
CA ASP A 103 17.40 -8.90 11.40
C ASP A 103 17.75 -7.91 10.27
N LEU A 104 16.90 -6.88 10.14
CA LEU A 104 17.00 -5.83 9.14
C LEU A 104 16.92 -4.46 9.85
N PRO A 105 18.07 -3.92 10.33
CA PRO A 105 18.08 -2.76 11.20
C PRO A 105 17.45 -1.50 10.60
N ALA A 106 17.53 -1.27 9.29
CA ALA A 106 16.90 -0.13 8.63
C ALA A 106 15.38 -0.28 8.61
N ALA A 107 14.85 -1.43 8.19
CA ALA A 107 13.41 -1.71 8.20
C ALA A 107 12.82 -1.66 9.62
N ARG A 108 13.54 -2.16 10.65
CA ARG A 108 13.13 -2.04 12.07
C ARG A 108 13.01 -0.59 12.50
N ARG A 109 14.00 0.25 12.20
CA ARG A 109 13.95 1.69 12.51
C ARG A 109 12.80 2.38 11.78
N SER A 110 12.60 2.08 10.50
CA SER A 110 11.49 2.64 9.72
C SER A 110 10.14 2.24 10.30
N LEU A 111 9.95 0.97 10.66
CA LEU A 111 8.70 0.50 11.25
C LEU A 111 8.44 1.14 12.62
N LEU A 112 9.46 1.29 13.47
CA LEU A 112 9.33 1.98 14.76
C LEU A 112 9.03 3.47 14.59
N PHE A 113 9.56 4.12 13.55
CA PHE A 113 9.26 5.52 13.23
C PHE A 113 7.83 5.72 12.71
N LEU A 114 7.29 4.74 11.98
CA LEU A 114 5.96 4.81 11.38
C LEU A 114 4.86 4.13 12.23
N GLY A 115 5.24 3.35 13.26
CA GLY A 115 4.33 2.56 14.08
C GLY A 115 3.92 3.26 15.37
N TYR A 116 2.60 3.45 15.56
CA TYR A 116 2.01 3.99 16.79
C TYR A 116 0.81 3.15 17.21
N ARG A 117 0.42 3.25 18.50
CA ARG A 117 -0.72 2.49 19.04
C ARG A 117 -2.04 2.91 18.42
N GLU A 118 -2.18 4.17 18.00
CA GLU A 118 -3.39 4.72 17.40
C GLU A 118 -3.52 4.41 15.91
N LYS A 119 -2.40 4.25 15.21
CA LYS A 119 -2.35 3.98 13.76
C LYS A 119 -0.92 3.69 13.29
N LEU A 120 -0.82 3.12 12.09
CA LEU A 120 0.41 3.09 11.32
C LEU A 120 0.41 4.27 10.33
N LEU A 121 1.56 4.91 10.14
CA LEU A 121 1.76 5.98 9.16
C LEU A 121 2.34 5.37 7.88
N ALA A 122 1.83 5.77 6.72
CA ALA A 122 2.21 5.13 5.45
C ALA A 122 3.64 5.42 5.01
N GLY A 123 4.13 6.64 5.23
CA GLY A 123 5.47 7.00 4.82
C GLY A 123 6.04 8.23 5.54
N SER A 124 7.30 8.53 5.29
CA SER A 124 8.03 9.58 6.00
C SER A 124 7.63 10.99 5.57
N TRP A 125 7.91 11.41 4.37
CA TRP A 125 7.76 12.80 3.94
C TRP A 125 6.36 13.08 3.35
N ARG A 126 6.00 12.32 2.34
CA ARG A 126 4.80 12.57 1.53
C ARG A 126 3.52 12.03 2.20
N PHE A 127 3.61 10.87 2.84
CA PHE A 127 2.48 10.10 3.34
C PHE A 127 2.53 9.92 4.86
N HIS A 128 2.92 10.99 5.59
CA HIS A 128 3.10 10.93 7.04
C HIS A 128 1.76 11.04 7.79
N THR A 129 0.82 10.18 7.40
CA THR A 129 -0.49 10.00 7.99
C THR A 129 -0.97 8.56 7.82
N TYR A 130 -2.18 8.24 8.26
CA TYR A 130 -2.82 6.94 8.05
C TYR A 130 -3.25 6.79 6.59
N PHE A 131 -2.99 5.59 6.04
CA PHE A 131 -3.54 5.10 4.79
C PHE A 131 -4.07 3.68 5.01
N GLY A 132 -5.32 3.40 4.56
CA GLY A 132 -6.01 2.12 4.74
C GLY A 132 -5.30 0.99 4.03
N ARG A 133 -5.01 1.17 2.75
CA ARG A 133 -4.31 0.20 1.90
C ARG A 133 -2.93 -0.17 2.44
N ASP A 134 -2.11 0.85 2.73
CA ASP A 134 -0.76 0.67 3.26
C ASP A 134 -0.79 -0.10 4.58
N THR A 135 -1.72 0.28 5.47
CA THR A 135 -1.90 -0.39 6.75
C THR A 135 -2.28 -1.86 6.55
N LEU A 136 -3.28 -2.15 5.71
CA LEU A 136 -3.80 -3.51 5.52
C LEU A 136 -2.79 -4.42 4.84
N MET A 137 -2.16 -3.97 3.76
CA MET A 137 -1.19 -4.79 3.03
C MET A 137 0.11 -4.98 3.78
N ALA A 138 0.62 -3.91 4.43
CA ALA A 138 1.80 -4.04 5.30
C ALA A 138 1.50 -4.99 6.47
N LEU A 139 0.35 -4.85 7.13
CA LEU A 139 -0.07 -5.72 8.23
C LEU A 139 -0.13 -7.18 7.79
N ARG A 140 -0.75 -7.46 6.62
CA ARG A 140 -0.87 -8.83 6.09
C ARG A 140 0.49 -9.50 5.92
N LEU A 141 1.50 -8.76 5.46
CA LEU A 141 2.84 -9.26 5.21
C LEU A 141 3.71 -9.28 6.47
N LEU A 142 3.48 -8.35 7.40
CA LEU A 142 4.20 -8.24 8.68
C LEU A 142 3.65 -9.17 9.78
N MET A 143 2.44 -9.73 9.64
CA MET A 143 1.82 -10.58 10.67
C MET A 143 2.76 -11.61 11.29
N PRO A 144 3.63 -12.32 10.53
CA PRO A 144 4.55 -13.28 11.13
C PRO A 144 5.58 -12.66 12.11
N ALA A 145 5.87 -11.37 11.95
CA ALA A 145 6.90 -10.64 12.69
C ALA A 145 6.34 -9.74 13.81
N LEU A 146 5.03 -9.50 13.84
CA LEU A 146 4.40 -8.59 14.80
C LEU A 146 3.90 -9.32 16.06
N GLN A 147 3.85 -8.58 17.16
CA GLN A 147 3.12 -8.99 18.37
C GLN A 147 1.60 -8.87 18.17
N ALA A 148 0.80 -9.73 18.78
CA ALA A 148 -0.65 -9.72 18.66
C ALA A 148 -1.29 -8.34 19.02
N PRO A 149 -0.89 -7.64 20.10
CA PRO A 149 -1.42 -6.30 20.38
C PRO A 149 -1.15 -5.26 19.29
N ALA A 150 -0.01 -5.36 18.59
CA ALA A 150 0.32 -4.46 17.49
C ALA A 150 -0.55 -4.75 16.25
N ILE A 151 -0.82 -6.01 15.95
CA ILE A 151 -1.76 -6.42 14.90
C ILE A 151 -3.16 -5.87 15.19
N GLU A 152 -3.64 -6.07 16.42
CA GLU A 152 -4.97 -5.61 16.85
C GLU A 152 -5.10 -4.09 16.82
N ALA A 153 -4.07 -3.35 17.24
CA ALA A 153 -4.05 -1.89 17.16
C ALA A 153 -4.15 -1.39 15.70
N ALA A 154 -3.41 -2.02 14.80
CA ALA A 154 -3.48 -1.68 13.38
C ALA A 154 -4.86 -1.99 12.77
N LEU A 155 -5.45 -3.17 13.06
CA LEU A 155 -6.80 -3.53 12.64
C LEU A 155 -7.86 -2.58 13.23
N SER A 156 -7.74 -2.25 14.52
CA SER A 156 -8.60 -1.27 15.19
C SER A 156 -8.54 0.08 14.51
N SER A 157 -7.37 0.52 14.08
CA SER A 157 -7.19 1.81 13.41
C SER A 157 -7.99 1.89 12.10
N VAL A 158 -8.09 0.79 11.35
CA VAL A 158 -8.89 0.70 10.13
C VAL A 158 -10.38 0.64 10.45
N LEU A 159 -10.80 -0.24 11.37
CA LEU A 159 -12.22 -0.39 11.74
C LEU A 159 -12.84 0.92 12.24
N ARG A 160 -12.12 1.70 13.04
CA ARG A 160 -12.60 2.99 13.57
C ARG A 160 -12.76 4.08 12.50
N ARG A 161 -12.16 3.92 11.34
CA ARG A 161 -12.20 4.86 10.22
C ARG A 161 -13.14 4.43 9.10
N LEU A 162 -13.93 3.37 9.31
CA LEU A 162 -14.96 2.97 8.34
C LEU A 162 -16.01 4.07 8.18
N SER A 163 -16.47 4.26 6.95
CA SER A 163 -17.63 5.11 6.68
C SER A 163 -18.89 4.55 7.35
N PRO A 164 -19.94 5.35 7.50
CA PRO A 164 -21.24 4.84 7.95
C PRO A 164 -21.79 3.71 7.08
N ALA A 165 -21.41 3.63 5.79
CA ALA A 165 -21.78 2.56 4.88
C ALA A 165 -20.91 1.30 5.01
N GLY A 166 -19.71 1.41 5.59
CA GLY A 166 -18.76 0.31 5.76
C GLY A 166 -17.55 0.35 4.82
N GLU A 167 -17.36 1.45 4.09
CA GLU A 167 -16.18 1.67 3.25
C GLU A 167 -14.93 1.88 4.10
N VAL A 168 -13.79 1.45 3.62
CA VAL A 168 -12.49 1.69 4.27
C VAL A 168 -11.97 3.08 3.91
N ALA A 169 -11.57 3.86 4.91
CA ALA A 169 -10.90 5.13 4.65
C ALA A 169 -9.55 4.88 4.00
N HIS A 170 -9.36 5.42 2.79
CA HIS A 170 -8.09 5.37 2.10
C HIS A 170 -7.04 6.22 2.81
N GLU A 171 -7.39 7.44 3.15
CA GLU A 171 -6.50 8.43 3.74
C GLU A 171 -7.20 9.21 4.85
N GLU A 172 -6.42 9.62 5.86
CA GLU A 172 -6.85 10.52 6.93
C GLU A 172 -6.11 11.85 6.82
N ASP A 173 -6.82 12.91 6.50
CA ASP A 173 -6.30 14.28 6.59
C ASP A 173 -6.38 14.79 8.03
N ILE A 174 -5.25 15.21 8.57
CA ILE A 174 -5.10 15.68 9.96
C ILE A 174 -4.38 17.02 10.05
N GLY A 175 -4.36 17.59 11.25
CA GLY A 175 -3.67 18.84 11.54
C GLY A 175 -4.31 20.03 10.83
N GLU A 176 -3.54 20.85 10.13
CA GLU A 176 -4.06 22.00 9.39
C GLU A 176 -4.64 21.66 8.01
N PHE A 177 -4.46 20.46 7.52
CA PHE A 177 -4.93 20.10 6.17
C PHE A 177 -6.45 20.13 6.07
N PRO A 178 -7.22 19.52 6.99
CA PRO A 178 -8.69 19.69 7.06
C PRO A 178 -9.12 21.16 7.24
N VAL A 179 -8.41 21.91 8.06
CA VAL A 179 -8.70 23.34 8.29
C VAL A 179 -8.63 24.11 6.97
N LEU A 180 -7.55 23.92 6.20
CA LEU A 180 -7.38 24.55 4.89
C LEU A 180 -8.48 24.15 3.91
N ALA A 181 -8.81 22.85 3.85
CA ALA A 181 -9.86 22.34 2.97
C ALA A 181 -11.24 22.95 3.29
N ARG A 182 -11.56 23.11 4.57
CA ARG A 182 -12.80 23.76 5.02
C ARG A 182 -12.83 25.26 4.70
N LEU A 183 -11.73 25.97 4.99
CA LEU A 183 -11.60 27.39 4.66
C LEU A 183 -11.76 27.67 3.15
N GLN A 184 -11.19 26.82 2.29
CA GLN A 184 -11.34 26.92 0.84
C GLN A 184 -12.80 26.73 0.38
N ARG A 185 -13.59 25.96 1.14
CA ARG A 185 -15.03 25.75 0.91
C ARG A 185 -15.93 26.79 1.58
N GLY A 186 -15.35 27.81 2.24
CA GLY A 186 -16.10 28.82 2.99
C GLY A 186 -16.76 28.28 4.27
N GLN A 187 -16.27 27.16 4.80
CA GLN A 187 -16.74 26.55 6.03
C GLN A 187 -15.94 27.06 7.23
N PRO A 188 -16.49 26.98 8.46
CA PRO A 188 -15.75 27.30 9.67
C PRO A 188 -14.46 26.46 9.79
N PRO A 189 -13.35 27.06 10.29
CA PRO A 189 -12.12 26.34 10.51
C PRO A 189 -12.30 25.31 11.61
N ASP A 190 -11.98 24.05 11.30
CA ASP A 190 -12.06 22.93 12.20
C ASP A 190 -11.00 21.90 11.80
N ALA A 191 -10.30 21.34 12.77
CA ALA A 191 -9.23 20.37 12.60
C ALA A 191 -9.70 18.90 12.75
N GLU A 192 -11.02 18.69 12.87
CA GLU A 192 -11.55 17.31 12.84
C GLU A 192 -11.05 16.57 11.60
N PRO A 193 -10.52 15.35 11.76
CA PRO A 193 -10.01 14.57 10.64
C PRO A 193 -11.03 14.44 9.51
N VAL A 194 -10.53 14.51 8.28
CA VAL A 194 -11.32 14.22 7.07
C VAL A 194 -10.82 12.92 6.50
N PHE A 195 -11.75 12.01 6.23
CA PHE A 195 -11.47 10.71 5.64
C PHE A 195 -11.82 10.71 4.16
N ASP A 196 -10.92 10.15 3.35
CA ASP A 196 -11.12 9.94 1.92
C ASP A 196 -11.58 8.49 1.68
N TYR A 197 -12.72 8.33 1.01
CA TYR A 197 -13.30 7.02 0.66
C TYR A 197 -13.36 6.79 -0.85
N LYS A 198 -12.57 7.51 -1.65
CA LYS A 198 -12.65 7.43 -3.13
C LYS A 198 -12.15 6.10 -3.70
N MET A 199 -11.25 5.40 -2.99
CA MET A 199 -10.71 4.13 -3.47
C MET A 199 -11.74 3.01 -3.36
N VAL A 200 -11.60 1.98 -4.22
CA VAL A 200 -12.50 0.82 -4.22
C VAL A 200 -11.79 -0.46 -3.75
N ASP A 201 -10.49 -0.56 -3.93
CA ASP A 201 -9.70 -1.75 -3.55
C ASP A 201 -9.55 -1.90 -2.03
N ASP A 202 -9.42 -0.79 -1.30
CA ASP A 202 -9.29 -0.78 0.17
C ASP A 202 -10.46 -1.51 0.85
N ASP A 203 -11.67 -1.33 0.31
CA ASP A 203 -12.91 -1.91 0.84
C ASP A 203 -12.87 -3.43 0.90
N PHE A 204 -12.18 -4.06 -0.06
CA PHE A 204 -12.06 -5.52 -0.18
C PHE A 204 -10.78 -6.09 0.46
N MET A 205 -9.86 -5.25 0.92
CA MET A 205 -8.63 -5.71 1.60
C MET A 205 -8.84 -6.04 3.08
N LEU A 206 -9.78 -5.36 3.75
CA LEU A 206 -9.99 -5.50 5.20
C LEU A 206 -10.35 -6.92 5.61
N LEU A 207 -11.31 -7.53 4.95
CA LEU A 207 -11.82 -8.86 5.30
C LEU A 207 -10.77 -9.97 5.17
N PRO A 208 -10.01 -10.09 4.07
CA PRO A 208 -8.94 -11.08 3.96
C PRO A 208 -7.85 -10.91 5.03
N VAL A 209 -7.52 -9.67 5.39
CA VAL A 209 -6.51 -9.40 6.42
C VAL A 209 -7.03 -9.75 7.81
N LEU A 210 -8.27 -9.37 8.14
CA LEU A 210 -8.92 -9.78 9.40
C LEU A 210 -9.07 -11.30 9.51
N CYS A 211 -9.50 -11.96 8.44
CA CYS A 211 -9.63 -13.43 8.41
C CYS A 211 -8.28 -14.12 8.66
N ALA A 212 -7.21 -13.64 8.02
CA ALA A 212 -5.86 -14.16 8.24
C ALA A 212 -5.42 -14.07 9.70
N TYR A 213 -5.83 -13.02 10.43
CA TYR A 213 -5.57 -12.92 11.86
C TYR A 213 -6.56 -13.70 12.70
N LEU A 214 -7.86 -13.41 12.61
CA LEU A 214 -8.88 -13.90 13.54
C LEU A 214 -9.24 -15.39 13.33
N VAL A 215 -9.05 -15.93 12.11
CA VAL A 215 -9.44 -17.30 11.76
C VAL A 215 -8.22 -18.18 11.51
N ASP A 216 -7.21 -17.69 10.77
CA ASP A 216 -6.10 -18.53 10.33
C ASP A 216 -4.94 -18.57 11.34
N SER A 217 -4.69 -17.48 12.08
CA SER A 217 -3.60 -17.47 13.08
C SER A 217 -4.02 -18.06 14.43
N ALA A 218 -3.13 -18.77 15.10
CA ALA A 218 -3.41 -19.34 16.43
C ALA A 218 -3.66 -18.24 17.47
N ALA A 219 -2.78 -17.24 17.52
CA ALA A 219 -2.89 -16.12 18.47
C ALA A 219 -4.17 -15.30 18.23
N GLY A 220 -4.54 -15.06 16.98
CA GLY A 220 -5.76 -14.32 16.66
C GLY A 220 -7.02 -15.08 17.03
N ARG A 221 -7.09 -16.41 16.80
CA ARG A 221 -8.25 -17.22 17.20
C ARG A 221 -8.53 -17.17 18.71
N GLU A 222 -7.49 -17.21 19.51
CA GLU A 222 -7.63 -17.13 20.99
C GLU A 222 -8.19 -15.79 21.43
N ARG A 223 -7.90 -14.72 20.72
CA ARG A 223 -8.22 -13.32 21.05
C ARG A 223 -9.42 -12.75 20.28
N ALA A 224 -9.91 -13.49 19.26
CA ALA A 224 -10.89 -12.97 18.30
C ALA A 224 -12.14 -12.40 18.94
N ARG A 225 -12.74 -13.10 19.90
CA ARG A 225 -13.98 -12.67 20.58
C ARG A 225 -13.76 -11.43 21.44
N GLU A 226 -12.65 -11.37 22.17
CA GLU A 226 -12.28 -10.21 22.98
C GLU A 226 -12.02 -9.00 22.09
N PHE A 227 -11.25 -9.15 21.01
CA PHE A 227 -10.99 -8.11 20.03
C PHE A 227 -12.27 -7.56 19.39
N LEU A 228 -13.18 -8.43 18.96
CA LEU A 228 -14.44 -8.00 18.32
C LEU A 228 -15.42 -7.34 19.30
N ALA A 229 -15.36 -7.69 20.60
CA ALA A 229 -16.19 -7.06 21.63
C ALA A 229 -15.67 -5.69 22.08
N GLN A 230 -14.41 -5.32 21.79
CA GLN A 230 -13.85 -4.02 22.14
C GLN A 230 -14.63 -2.89 21.49
N GLU A 231 -14.93 -1.86 22.28
CA GLU A 231 -15.55 -0.64 21.76
C GLU A 231 -14.56 0.14 20.91
N GLY A 232 -14.94 0.41 19.67
CA GLY A 232 -14.25 1.37 18.84
C GLY A 232 -14.54 2.78 19.35
N HIS A 233 -13.72 3.32 20.26
CA HIS A 233 -13.81 4.73 20.59
C HIS A 233 -13.50 5.51 19.32
N GLY A 234 -14.47 6.26 18.81
CA GLY A 234 -14.25 7.21 17.72
C GLY A 234 -13.06 8.08 18.08
N GLY A 235 -12.04 8.09 17.23
CA GLY A 235 -10.77 8.75 17.53
C GLY A 235 -10.90 10.25 17.68
N HIS A 236 -11.14 10.71 18.89
CA HIS A 236 -10.86 12.08 19.30
C HIS A 236 -10.12 12.01 20.63
N GLY A 237 -8.82 12.23 20.57
CA GLY A 237 -7.98 12.42 21.73
C GLY A 237 -8.32 13.73 22.43
N GLY A 238 -9.26 13.67 23.36
CA GLY A 238 -9.49 14.65 24.39
C GLY A 238 -9.37 13.96 25.73
N HIS A 239 -8.19 13.97 26.37
CA HIS A 239 -8.10 13.79 27.80
C HIS A 239 -8.66 15.05 28.46
N GLY A 240 -9.99 15.13 28.57
CA GLY A 240 -10.68 16.02 29.50
C GLY A 240 -10.92 15.26 30.79
N GLU A 241 -10.42 15.75 31.91
CA GLU A 241 -10.87 15.33 33.24
C GLU A 241 -12.39 15.43 33.34
N PRO A 242 -13.08 14.62 34.17
CA PRO A 242 -14.52 14.64 34.30
C PRO A 242 -14.96 15.96 35.00
N GLY A 243 -15.36 16.94 34.20
CA GLY A 243 -16.01 18.17 34.63
C GLY A 243 -17.52 18.08 34.39
N GLU A 244 -18.27 18.69 35.28
CA GLU A 244 -19.73 18.65 35.47
C GLU A 244 -20.60 18.80 34.20
N PRO A 245 -21.87 18.32 34.22
CA PRO A 245 -22.76 18.26 33.06
C PRO A 245 -23.29 19.64 32.69
N GLY A 246 -22.74 20.21 31.61
CA GLY A 246 -23.28 21.38 30.94
C GLY A 246 -24.02 20.99 29.67
N GLU A 247 -25.21 21.51 29.47
CA GLU A 247 -26.14 21.27 28.38
C GLU A 247 -25.47 21.41 27.00
N CYS A 248 -25.43 20.33 26.20
CA CYS A 248 -24.91 20.28 24.84
C CYS A 248 -26.02 20.41 23.82
N SER A 249 -25.93 21.45 23.01
CA SER A 249 -26.64 21.59 21.73
C SER A 249 -26.22 20.50 20.73
N GLY A 250 -27.18 19.70 20.29
CA GLY A 250 -27.37 18.94 19.09
C GLY A 250 -26.17 18.49 18.22
N HIS A 251 -25.21 17.71 18.74
CA HIS A 251 -24.29 16.91 17.92
C HIS A 251 -24.67 15.44 18.09
N ALA A 252 -24.85 14.73 16.98
CA ALA A 252 -25.16 13.31 17.00
C ALA A 252 -24.08 12.57 17.80
N VAL A 253 -24.48 12.03 18.95
CA VAL A 253 -23.66 11.14 19.76
C VAL A 253 -23.45 9.88 18.92
N HIS A 254 -22.27 9.74 18.33
CA HIS A 254 -21.84 8.47 17.76
C HIS A 254 -21.69 7.49 18.93
N HIS A 255 -22.69 6.64 19.14
CA HIS A 255 -22.57 5.51 20.06
C HIS A 255 -21.34 4.70 19.67
N ALA A 256 -20.45 4.47 20.64
CA ALA A 256 -19.27 3.63 20.44
C ALA A 256 -19.74 2.27 19.93
N SER A 257 -19.38 1.95 18.67
CA SER A 257 -19.71 0.66 18.07
C SER A 257 -18.57 -0.31 18.34
N SER A 258 -18.88 -1.56 18.70
CA SER A 258 -17.83 -2.58 18.85
C SER A 258 -17.14 -2.85 17.51
N HIS A 259 -15.88 -3.37 17.55
CA HIS A 259 -15.18 -3.78 16.33
C HIS A 259 -15.98 -4.80 15.52
N GLY A 260 -16.72 -5.70 16.18
CA GLY A 260 -17.60 -6.65 15.51
C GLY A 260 -18.76 -5.99 14.76
N ALA A 261 -19.37 -4.94 15.33
CA ALA A 261 -20.42 -4.19 14.64
C ALA A 261 -19.86 -3.37 13.46
N LEU A 262 -18.65 -2.82 13.58
CA LEU A 262 -17.95 -2.15 12.49
C LEU A 262 -17.59 -3.13 11.36
N LEU A 263 -17.09 -4.32 11.72
CA LEU A 263 -16.81 -5.40 10.77
C LEU A 263 -18.08 -5.84 10.03
N ALA A 264 -19.20 -6.00 10.72
CA ALA A 264 -20.49 -6.36 10.11
C ALA A 264 -20.96 -5.33 9.07
N ARG A 265 -20.66 -4.04 9.28
CA ARG A 265 -20.92 -3.00 8.25
C ARG A 265 -20.08 -3.20 6.99
N ASN A 266 -18.78 -3.45 7.14
CA ASN A 266 -17.92 -3.71 5.96
C ASN A 266 -18.34 -4.99 5.24
N VAL A 267 -18.72 -6.06 5.97
CA VAL A 267 -19.28 -7.28 5.38
C VAL A 267 -20.53 -6.95 4.52
N ALA A 268 -21.46 -6.18 5.05
CA ALA A 268 -22.67 -5.77 4.31
C ALA A 268 -22.32 -4.94 3.06
N TRP A 269 -21.35 -4.03 3.18
CA TRP A 269 -20.85 -3.24 2.05
C TRP A 269 -20.26 -4.14 0.96
N VAL A 270 -19.32 -5.01 1.31
CA VAL A 270 -18.68 -5.94 0.37
C VAL A 270 -19.69 -6.82 -0.35
N LEU A 271 -20.65 -7.41 0.38
CA LEU A 271 -21.72 -8.22 -0.23
C LEU A 271 -22.57 -7.41 -1.20
N SER A 272 -22.91 -6.16 -0.85
CA SER A 272 -23.70 -5.27 -1.71
C SER A 272 -22.99 -4.93 -3.02
N GLN A 273 -21.68 -4.67 -2.96
CA GLN A 273 -20.86 -4.37 -4.14
C GLN A 273 -20.60 -5.59 -5.03
N ALA A 274 -20.46 -6.78 -4.43
CA ALA A 274 -20.17 -7.99 -5.16
C ALA A 274 -21.42 -8.65 -5.80
N ARG A 275 -22.61 -8.42 -5.28
CA ARG A 275 -23.87 -9.06 -5.68
C ARG A 275 -24.25 -8.84 -7.14
N PRO A 276 -24.15 -7.64 -7.74
CA PRO A 276 -24.53 -7.41 -9.13
C PRO A 276 -23.80 -8.34 -10.11
N PHE A 277 -22.48 -8.49 -9.97
CA PHE A 277 -21.71 -9.38 -10.84
C PHE A 277 -22.04 -10.85 -10.56
N ALA A 278 -22.20 -11.25 -9.31
CA ALA A 278 -22.56 -12.63 -8.97
C ALA A 278 -23.91 -13.05 -9.57
N GLN A 279 -24.86 -12.13 -9.70
CA GLN A 279 -26.18 -12.37 -10.32
C GLN A 279 -26.14 -12.34 -11.84
N GLN A 280 -25.34 -11.46 -12.43
CA GLN A 280 -25.23 -11.27 -13.87
C GLN A 280 -23.77 -10.96 -14.26
N PRO A 281 -22.93 -11.99 -14.45
CA PRO A 281 -21.52 -11.78 -14.80
C PRO A 281 -21.35 -11.02 -16.12
N GLY A 282 -20.54 -9.95 -16.10
CA GLY A 282 -20.21 -9.13 -17.26
C GLY A 282 -19.44 -7.86 -16.88
N ALA A 283 -18.76 -7.25 -17.83
CA ALA A 283 -17.92 -6.08 -17.56
C ALA A 283 -18.69 -4.91 -16.90
N ALA A 284 -19.96 -4.72 -17.24
CA ALA A 284 -20.80 -3.65 -16.71
C ALA A 284 -21.19 -3.81 -15.23
N THR A 285 -21.06 -5.02 -14.68
CA THR A 285 -21.44 -5.35 -13.30
C THR A 285 -20.25 -5.60 -12.39
N LEU A 286 -19.03 -5.48 -12.93
CA LEU A 286 -17.79 -5.45 -12.13
C LEU A 286 -17.76 -4.21 -11.22
N VAL A 287 -16.88 -4.20 -10.24
CA VAL A 287 -16.61 -3.02 -9.40
C VAL A 287 -15.82 -2.01 -10.24
N HIS A 288 -16.42 -0.87 -10.48
CA HIS A 288 -15.86 0.25 -11.23
C HIS A 288 -15.23 1.27 -10.27
N LEU A 289 -14.34 2.13 -10.78
CA LEU A 289 -13.96 3.36 -10.09
C LEU A 289 -15.21 4.16 -9.72
N LYS A 290 -15.18 4.88 -8.62
CA LYS A 290 -16.31 5.72 -8.18
C LYS A 290 -16.59 6.82 -9.22
N PRO A 291 -17.84 7.23 -9.40
CA PRO A 291 -18.22 8.24 -10.40
C PRO A 291 -17.44 9.54 -10.22
N GLY A 292 -16.82 10.01 -11.31
CA GLY A 292 -16.01 11.24 -11.31
C GLY A 292 -14.54 11.05 -10.90
N GLU A 293 -14.18 9.88 -10.40
CA GLU A 293 -12.79 9.57 -10.02
C GLU A 293 -12.01 8.99 -11.22
N ILE A 294 -10.73 9.34 -11.28
CA ILE A 294 -9.77 8.81 -12.26
C ILE A 294 -8.82 7.80 -11.65
N VAL A 295 -8.86 7.62 -10.33
CA VAL A 295 -8.09 6.66 -9.54
C VAL A 295 -9.03 5.97 -8.54
N GLY A 296 -8.69 4.77 -8.12
CA GLY A 296 -9.53 4.00 -7.18
C GLY A 296 -8.94 2.65 -6.84
N ASP A 297 -7.71 2.41 -7.26
CA ASP A 297 -6.94 1.18 -7.08
C ASP A 297 -5.53 1.55 -6.59
N TRP A 298 -4.73 0.59 -6.16
CA TRP A 298 -3.37 0.83 -5.67
C TRP A 298 -2.47 1.54 -6.71
N ARG A 299 -2.84 1.47 -7.99
CA ARG A 299 -2.19 2.20 -9.09
C ARG A 299 -2.81 3.59 -9.25
N ASP A 300 -2.71 4.38 -8.19
CA ASP A 300 -3.42 5.65 -8.00
C ASP A 300 -2.75 6.89 -8.62
N SER A 301 -1.79 6.71 -9.53
CA SER A 301 -1.39 7.79 -10.46
C SER A 301 -2.39 7.91 -11.61
N GLY A 302 -2.49 9.10 -12.22
CA GLY A 302 -3.44 9.36 -13.31
C GLY A 302 -3.35 8.39 -14.50
N ASP A 303 -2.17 7.84 -14.77
CA ASP A 303 -1.92 6.86 -15.84
C ASP A 303 -1.91 5.40 -15.32
N GLY A 304 -2.01 5.19 -14.02
CA GLY A 304 -1.76 3.90 -13.36
C GLY A 304 -2.60 2.73 -13.88
N LEU A 305 -3.85 3.00 -14.31
CA LEU A 305 -4.76 2.02 -14.92
C LEU A 305 -4.86 2.16 -16.46
N ALA A 306 -3.93 2.85 -17.13
CA ALA A 306 -3.97 3.05 -18.59
C ALA A 306 -5.23 3.76 -19.09
N GLY A 307 -5.93 4.54 -18.23
CA GLY A 307 -7.23 5.11 -18.50
C GLY A 307 -8.40 4.13 -18.35
N GLY A 308 -8.17 2.95 -17.77
CA GLY A 308 -9.20 1.98 -17.41
C GLY A 308 -10.02 2.43 -16.22
N VAL A 309 -11.23 1.89 -16.12
CA VAL A 309 -12.19 2.18 -15.04
C VAL A 309 -12.51 0.95 -14.17
N VAL A 310 -11.97 -0.20 -14.54
CA VAL A 310 -12.11 -1.48 -13.83
C VAL A 310 -10.75 -2.13 -13.72
N SER A 311 -10.21 -2.26 -12.50
CA SER A 311 -8.88 -2.85 -12.28
C SER A 311 -8.95 -4.38 -12.16
N TYR A 312 -7.88 -5.04 -12.61
CA TYR A 312 -7.70 -6.48 -12.44
C TYR A 312 -7.59 -6.87 -10.96
N SER A 313 -6.72 -6.20 -10.19
CA SER A 313 -6.46 -6.50 -8.78
C SER A 313 -7.74 -6.56 -7.95
N THR A 314 -8.60 -5.54 -8.05
CA THR A 314 -9.86 -5.48 -7.33
C THR A 314 -10.80 -6.59 -7.79
N ASN A 315 -11.05 -6.72 -9.10
CA ASN A 315 -12.14 -7.54 -9.61
C ASN A 315 -11.78 -9.03 -9.74
N ALA A 316 -10.59 -9.35 -10.22
CA ALA A 316 -10.18 -10.74 -10.37
C ALA A 316 -9.66 -11.37 -9.08
N VAL A 317 -9.31 -10.56 -8.05
CA VAL A 317 -8.66 -11.08 -6.85
C VAL A 317 -9.29 -10.59 -5.54
N LEU A 318 -9.35 -9.26 -5.29
CA LEU A 318 -9.71 -8.76 -3.97
C LEU A 318 -11.18 -9.02 -3.63
N VAL A 319 -12.11 -8.84 -4.57
CA VAL A 319 -13.53 -9.13 -4.36
C VAL A 319 -13.76 -10.60 -4.02
N PRO A 320 -13.32 -11.59 -4.81
CA PRO A 320 -13.49 -12.99 -4.44
C PRO A 320 -12.77 -13.37 -3.15
N ALA A 321 -11.59 -12.80 -2.87
CA ALA A 321 -10.88 -13.03 -1.60
C ALA A 321 -11.66 -12.48 -0.39
N ALA A 322 -12.29 -11.31 -0.53
CA ALA A 322 -13.16 -10.74 0.51
C ALA A 322 -14.40 -11.61 0.75
N LEU A 323 -15.02 -12.11 -0.31
CA LEU A 323 -16.18 -13.03 -0.21
C LEU A 323 -15.79 -14.35 0.48
N ARG A 324 -14.62 -14.93 0.18
CA ARG A 324 -14.09 -16.10 0.89
C ARG A 324 -13.81 -15.82 2.37
N ALA A 325 -13.34 -14.62 2.67
CA ALA A 325 -13.15 -14.19 4.05
C ALA A 325 -14.50 -14.06 4.80
N VAL A 326 -15.56 -13.52 4.14
CA VAL A 326 -16.91 -13.51 4.71
C VAL A 326 -17.39 -14.92 5.01
N GLU A 327 -17.27 -15.85 4.05
CA GLU A 327 -17.63 -17.26 4.22
C GLU A 327 -16.91 -17.88 5.44
N SER A 328 -15.60 -17.65 5.57
CA SER A 328 -14.78 -18.17 6.68
C SER A 328 -15.17 -17.56 8.03
N LEU A 329 -15.42 -16.24 8.08
CA LEU A 329 -15.86 -15.54 9.29
C LEU A 329 -17.26 -16.00 9.71
N ALA A 330 -18.18 -16.21 8.77
CA ALA A 330 -19.51 -16.75 9.04
C ALA A 330 -19.42 -18.18 9.59
N ALA A 331 -18.62 -19.06 8.97
CA ALA A 331 -18.40 -20.44 9.41
C ALA A 331 -17.75 -20.52 10.79
N SER A 332 -16.91 -19.56 11.16
CA SER A 332 -16.29 -19.50 12.49
C SER A 332 -17.27 -19.10 13.62
N GLY A 333 -18.43 -18.57 13.28
CA GLY A 333 -19.42 -18.06 14.24
C GLY A 333 -19.04 -16.71 14.88
N LEU A 334 -17.95 -16.07 14.45
CA LEU A 334 -17.49 -14.80 15.02
C LEU A 334 -18.41 -13.63 14.74
N LEU A 335 -19.17 -13.68 13.63
CA LEU A 335 -20.10 -12.62 13.23
C LEU A 335 -21.43 -12.69 13.96
N VAL A 336 -21.83 -13.84 14.48
CA VAL A 336 -23.19 -14.09 15.06
C VAL A 336 -23.64 -13.02 16.07
N PRO A 337 -22.79 -12.53 17.00
CA PRO A 337 -23.20 -11.53 17.97
C PRO A 337 -23.48 -10.12 17.37
N TYR A 338 -23.09 -9.87 16.12
CA TYR A 338 -23.03 -8.54 15.52
C TYR A 338 -23.91 -8.36 14.29
N ILE A 339 -24.58 -9.44 13.83
CA ILE A 339 -25.41 -9.44 12.64
C ILE A 339 -26.84 -9.88 12.97
N THR A 340 -27.81 -9.39 12.23
CA THR A 340 -29.20 -9.82 12.28
C THR A 340 -29.40 -11.13 11.51
N ASP A 341 -30.54 -11.80 11.70
CA ASP A 341 -30.90 -13.00 10.93
C ASP A 341 -30.90 -12.76 9.41
N ALA A 342 -31.35 -11.59 8.97
CA ALA A 342 -31.32 -11.21 7.56
C ALA A 342 -29.87 -11.08 7.04
N GLN A 343 -28.99 -10.45 7.79
CA GLN A 343 -27.57 -10.34 7.44
C GLN A 343 -26.87 -11.72 7.49
N ALA A 344 -27.28 -12.61 8.41
CA ALA A 344 -26.77 -13.97 8.45
C ALA A 344 -27.15 -14.74 7.19
N ALA A 345 -28.38 -14.57 6.67
CA ALA A 345 -28.79 -15.13 5.39
C ALA A 345 -27.97 -14.58 4.22
N ASP A 346 -27.71 -13.26 4.20
CA ASP A 346 -26.85 -12.63 3.18
C ASP A 346 -25.40 -13.16 3.24
N THR A 347 -24.83 -13.33 4.44
CA THR A 347 -23.46 -13.88 4.57
C THR A 347 -23.36 -15.33 4.12
N ALA A 348 -24.43 -16.11 4.21
CA ALA A 348 -24.48 -17.50 3.73
C ALA A 348 -24.33 -17.61 2.21
N GLU A 349 -24.64 -16.55 1.44
CA GLU A 349 -24.49 -16.51 -0.01
C GLU A 349 -23.04 -16.25 -0.45
N ALA A 350 -22.16 -15.76 0.46
CA ALA A 350 -20.81 -15.28 0.12
C ALA A 350 -19.98 -16.32 -0.62
N GLY A 351 -19.99 -17.59 -0.20
CA GLY A 351 -19.25 -18.66 -0.86
C GLY A 351 -19.71 -18.93 -2.28
N ALA A 352 -21.03 -18.91 -2.53
CA ALA A 352 -21.59 -19.06 -3.88
C ALA A 352 -21.22 -17.85 -4.78
N MET A 353 -21.29 -16.64 -4.24
CA MET A 353 -20.86 -15.42 -4.93
C MET A 353 -19.37 -15.48 -5.25
N ALA A 354 -18.53 -15.89 -4.30
CA ALA A 354 -17.09 -16.04 -4.51
C ALA A 354 -16.79 -16.98 -5.68
N LEU A 355 -17.48 -18.11 -5.76
CA LEU A 355 -17.29 -19.08 -6.84
C LEU A 355 -17.60 -18.47 -8.23
N VAL A 356 -18.67 -17.68 -8.35
CA VAL A 356 -18.99 -16.98 -9.61
C VAL A 356 -17.89 -15.99 -9.97
N TRP A 357 -17.42 -15.19 -9.01
CA TRP A 357 -16.35 -14.23 -9.22
C TRP A 357 -15.04 -14.91 -9.64
N GLU A 358 -14.62 -15.96 -8.94
CA GLU A 358 -13.39 -16.73 -9.23
C GLU A 358 -13.41 -17.35 -10.63
N GLN A 359 -14.60 -17.80 -11.10
CA GLN A 359 -14.73 -18.46 -12.39
C GLN A 359 -14.91 -17.49 -13.56
N GLN A 360 -15.58 -16.36 -13.35
CA GLN A 360 -16.03 -15.51 -14.45
C GLN A 360 -15.22 -14.20 -14.57
N ALA A 361 -14.80 -13.58 -13.45
CA ALA A 361 -14.16 -12.27 -13.50
C ALA A 361 -12.77 -12.29 -14.16
N PRO A 362 -11.85 -13.24 -13.89
CA PRO A 362 -10.54 -13.26 -14.52
C PRO A 362 -10.60 -13.34 -16.04
N ALA A 363 -11.57 -14.09 -16.60
CA ALA A 363 -11.70 -14.29 -18.04
C ALA A 363 -12.02 -12.98 -18.81
N LEU A 364 -12.59 -11.98 -18.14
CA LEU A 364 -12.85 -10.67 -18.75
C LEU A 364 -11.57 -9.86 -19.00
N PHE A 365 -10.50 -10.19 -18.31
CA PHE A 365 -9.18 -9.57 -18.45
C PHE A 365 -8.23 -10.35 -19.36
N ASP A 366 -8.62 -11.54 -19.85
CA ASP A 366 -7.73 -12.38 -20.66
C ASP A 366 -7.37 -11.70 -21.97
N VAL A 367 -6.08 -11.63 -22.24
CA VAL A 367 -5.49 -11.17 -23.51
C VAL A 367 -4.78 -12.35 -24.16
N ARG A 368 -5.09 -12.57 -25.44
CA ARG A 368 -4.38 -13.53 -26.26
C ARG A 368 -3.79 -12.85 -27.48
N LEU A 369 -2.49 -12.93 -27.64
CA LEU A 369 -1.77 -12.35 -28.77
C LEU A 369 -1.11 -13.45 -29.60
N PRO A 370 -1.28 -13.45 -30.94
CA PRO A 370 -0.53 -14.31 -31.83
C PRO A 370 0.97 -14.18 -31.56
N SER A 371 1.71 -15.29 -31.61
CA SER A 371 3.16 -15.33 -31.36
C SER A 371 3.92 -14.25 -32.14
N ALA A 372 3.58 -14.04 -33.43
CA ALA A 372 4.21 -13.02 -34.26
C ALA A 372 4.00 -11.60 -33.71
N SER A 373 2.78 -11.28 -33.21
CA SER A 373 2.46 -9.98 -32.63
C SER A 373 3.20 -9.77 -31.30
N ALA A 374 3.25 -10.78 -30.44
CA ALA A 374 3.97 -10.73 -29.17
C ALA A 374 5.49 -10.50 -29.41
N ARG A 375 6.07 -11.22 -30.36
CA ARG A 375 7.49 -11.04 -30.75
C ARG A 375 7.78 -9.66 -31.31
N LEU A 376 6.89 -9.13 -32.16
CA LEU A 376 7.02 -7.77 -32.68
C LEU A 376 6.95 -6.72 -31.57
N GLY A 377 6.03 -6.86 -30.62
CA GLY A 377 5.92 -5.98 -29.44
C GLY A 377 7.22 -5.95 -28.63
N VAL A 378 7.78 -7.12 -28.33
CA VAL A 378 9.08 -7.24 -27.62
C VAL A 378 10.22 -6.59 -28.39
N GLN A 379 10.33 -6.83 -29.71
CA GLN A 379 11.37 -6.24 -30.56
C GLN A 379 11.27 -4.70 -30.58
N THR A 380 10.07 -4.19 -30.75
CA THR A 380 9.80 -2.74 -30.79
C THR A 380 10.16 -2.08 -29.46
N CYS A 381 9.66 -2.62 -28.34
CA CYS A 381 9.93 -2.10 -27.02
C CYS A 381 11.44 -2.16 -26.69
N ALA A 382 12.10 -3.28 -26.97
CA ALA A 382 13.53 -3.42 -26.75
C ALA A 382 14.34 -2.39 -27.57
N SER A 383 13.95 -2.17 -28.84
CA SER A 383 14.61 -1.17 -29.72
C SER A 383 14.41 0.26 -29.19
N GLU A 384 13.18 0.63 -28.79
CA GLU A 384 12.86 1.95 -28.23
C GLU A 384 13.67 2.24 -26.96
N MET A 385 13.95 1.21 -26.16
CA MET A 385 14.66 1.34 -24.87
C MET A 385 16.16 1.02 -24.95
N GLY A 386 16.68 0.67 -26.11
CA GLY A 386 18.08 0.30 -26.30
C GLY A 386 18.47 -1.01 -25.58
N LEU A 387 17.52 -1.94 -25.42
CA LEU A 387 17.71 -3.23 -24.75
C LEU A 387 18.00 -4.37 -25.75
N PRO A 388 18.76 -5.40 -25.36
CA PRO A 388 18.88 -6.61 -26.15
C PRO A 388 17.58 -7.44 -26.09
N ALA A 389 16.98 -7.75 -27.24
CA ALA A 389 15.75 -8.53 -27.30
C ALA A 389 15.94 -10.06 -27.17
N GLY A 390 17.17 -10.57 -27.29
CA GLY A 390 17.44 -12.00 -27.47
C GLY A 390 16.85 -12.93 -26.40
N ALA A 391 17.12 -12.65 -25.11
CA ALA A 391 16.62 -13.46 -24.00
C ALA A 391 15.09 -13.36 -23.89
N ALA A 392 14.54 -12.17 -24.05
CA ALA A 392 13.10 -11.93 -24.02
C ALA A 392 12.38 -12.69 -25.16
N LEU A 393 12.88 -12.62 -26.39
CA LEU A 393 12.32 -13.34 -27.53
C LEU A 393 12.42 -14.86 -27.37
N ALA A 394 13.55 -15.36 -26.84
CA ALA A 394 13.72 -16.79 -26.57
C ALA A 394 12.70 -17.32 -25.53
N SER A 395 12.30 -16.49 -24.56
CA SER A 395 11.34 -16.88 -23.52
C SER A 395 9.89 -16.99 -24.00
N LEU A 396 9.53 -16.39 -25.15
CA LEU A 396 8.17 -16.46 -25.70
C LEU A 396 7.84 -17.82 -26.35
N GLY A 397 8.85 -18.53 -26.87
CA GLY A 397 8.60 -19.74 -27.64
C GLY A 397 7.84 -19.47 -28.95
N ASP A 398 7.11 -20.49 -29.44
CA ASP A 398 6.35 -20.42 -30.69
C ASP A 398 4.82 -20.29 -30.47
N ASN A 399 4.37 -20.42 -29.25
CA ASN A 399 2.94 -20.34 -28.90
C ASN A 399 2.46 -18.88 -28.81
N ASP A 400 1.13 -18.71 -28.93
CA ASP A 400 0.49 -17.44 -28.61
C ASP A 400 0.79 -17.03 -27.16
N LEU A 401 0.91 -15.73 -26.92
CA LEU A 401 1.11 -15.19 -25.59
C LEU A 401 -0.26 -14.93 -24.95
N GLU A 402 -0.47 -15.51 -23.78
CA GLU A 402 -1.66 -15.30 -22.96
C GLU A 402 -1.27 -14.66 -21.62
N PHE A 403 -1.98 -13.59 -21.23
CA PHE A 403 -1.80 -12.90 -19.95
C PHE A 403 -3.05 -12.13 -19.57
N ALA A 404 -3.15 -11.73 -18.28
CA ALA A 404 -4.22 -10.86 -17.83
C ALA A 404 -3.89 -9.38 -18.14
N ALA A 405 -4.88 -8.63 -18.65
CA ALA A 405 -4.79 -7.19 -18.83
C ALA A 405 -4.87 -6.46 -17.49
N LEU A 406 -4.20 -5.32 -17.40
CA LEU A 406 -4.17 -4.45 -16.24
C LEU A 406 -5.56 -3.97 -15.79
N SER A 407 -6.40 -3.60 -16.76
CA SER A 407 -7.70 -2.98 -16.52
C SER A 407 -8.61 -3.14 -17.73
N LEU A 408 -9.90 -2.78 -17.54
CA LEU A 408 -10.88 -2.62 -18.63
C LEU A 408 -11.24 -1.15 -18.79
N ASP A 409 -11.44 -0.71 -20.03
CA ASP A 409 -11.98 0.61 -20.33
C ASP A 409 -13.50 0.69 -20.05
N ALA A 410 -14.09 1.88 -20.22
CA ALA A 410 -15.53 2.09 -19.99
C ALA A 410 -16.45 1.28 -20.91
N ALA A 411 -15.94 0.71 -22.00
CA ALA A 411 -16.66 -0.19 -22.89
C ALA A 411 -16.43 -1.68 -22.53
N GLY A 412 -15.71 -1.97 -21.45
CA GLY A 412 -15.36 -3.33 -21.02
C GLY A 412 -14.27 -3.98 -21.86
N ARG A 413 -13.48 -3.23 -22.62
CA ARG A 413 -12.38 -3.76 -23.43
C ARG A 413 -11.10 -3.81 -22.61
N ALA A 414 -10.39 -4.92 -22.69
CA ALA A 414 -9.12 -5.13 -21.99
C ALA A 414 -8.03 -4.17 -22.50
N LEU A 415 -7.31 -3.54 -21.57
CA LEU A 415 -6.13 -2.71 -21.83
C LEU A 415 -4.88 -3.56 -21.60
N PRO A 416 -4.19 -4.02 -22.66
CA PRO A 416 -3.25 -5.12 -22.63
C PRO A 416 -1.87 -4.70 -22.12
N VAL A 417 -1.81 -4.15 -20.92
CA VAL A 417 -0.56 -3.90 -20.17
C VAL A 417 -0.36 -5.09 -19.25
N MET A 418 0.76 -5.79 -19.38
CA MET A 418 1.15 -6.87 -18.47
C MET A 418 1.57 -6.26 -17.12
N HIS A 419 1.23 -6.91 -15.99
CA HIS A 419 1.38 -6.31 -14.66
C HIS A 419 1.66 -7.36 -13.57
N SER A 420 2.12 -6.88 -12.41
CA SER A 420 2.47 -7.73 -11.25
C SER A 420 1.28 -8.09 -10.35
N ASP A 421 0.07 -7.66 -10.63
CA ASP A 421 -1.07 -7.73 -9.69
C ASP A 421 -1.57 -9.17 -9.44
N PHE A 422 -1.12 -10.14 -10.24
CA PHE A 422 -1.31 -11.55 -9.91
C PHE A 422 -0.67 -11.93 -8.55
N SER A 423 0.25 -11.12 -8.05
CA SER A 423 0.85 -11.27 -6.72
C SER A 423 -0.21 -11.23 -5.59
N PHE A 424 -1.29 -10.48 -5.75
CA PHE A 424 -2.44 -10.51 -4.83
C PHE A 424 -3.09 -11.89 -4.82
N ALA A 425 -3.28 -12.52 -6.00
CA ALA A 425 -3.86 -13.86 -6.09
C ALA A 425 -2.95 -14.92 -5.46
N LEU A 426 -1.62 -14.80 -5.64
CA LEU A 426 -0.66 -15.67 -4.97
C LEU A 426 -0.77 -15.59 -3.45
N LEU A 427 -0.98 -14.39 -2.90
CA LEU A 427 -1.05 -14.15 -1.46
C LEU A 427 -2.44 -14.44 -0.87
N LEU A 428 -3.53 -14.13 -1.55
CA LEU A 428 -4.88 -14.08 -0.98
C LEU A 428 -5.81 -15.18 -1.50
N ALA A 429 -5.53 -15.79 -2.65
CA ALA A 429 -6.41 -16.75 -3.30
C ALA A 429 -5.78 -18.15 -3.46
N HIS A 430 -6.54 -19.06 -4.05
CA HIS A 430 -6.08 -20.41 -4.42
C HIS A 430 -6.23 -20.64 -5.93
N PRO A 431 -5.42 -19.96 -6.78
CA PRO A 431 -5.53 -20.08 -8.23
C PRO A 431 -5.38 -21.53 -8.71
N PRO A 432 -6.08 -21.95 -9.76
CA PRO A 432 -5.89 -23.28 -10.34
C PRO A 432 -4.47 -23.42 -10.95
N PRO A 433 -3.95 -24.65 -11.04
CA PRO A 433 -2.58 -24.89 -11.52
C PRO A 433 -2.27 -24.24 -12.87
N ALA A 434 -3.16 -24.33 -13.84
CA ALA A 434 -2.95 -23.75 -15.17
C ALA A 434 -2.80 -22.21 -15.13
N LEU A 435 -3.54 -21.54 -14.25
CA LEU A 435 -3.44 -20.09 -14.06
C LEU A 435 -2.14 -19.72 -13.34
N LEU A 436 -1.72 -20.54 -12.36
CA LEU A 436 -0.40 -20.38 -11.71
C LEU A 436 0.74 -20.49 -12.73
N ASP A 437 0.74 -21.54 -13.55
CA ASP A 437 1.78 -21.79 -14.56
C ASP A 437 1.86 -20.62 -15.56
N ARG A 438 0.70 -20.13 -16.04
CA ARG A 438 0.60 -19.01 -16.98
C ARG A 438 1.13 -17.71 -16.39
N GLU A 439 0.55 -17.28 -15.28
CA GLU A 439 0.83 -15.94 -14.75
C GLU A 439 2.19 -15.86 -14.05
N VAL A 440 2.59 -16.90 -13.31
CA VAL A 440 3.94 -16.93 -12.73
C VAL A 440 4.98 -17.01 -13.85
N GLY A 441 4.70 -17.74 -14.94
CA GLY A 441 5.54 -17.72 -16.14
C GLY A 441 5.70 -16.30 -16.71
N ASN A 442 4.60 -15.56 -16.84
CA ASN A 442 4.62 -14.17 -17.34
C ASN A 442 5.39 -13.22 -16.41
N LEU A 443 5.21 -13.34 -15.08
CA LEU A 443 5.97 -12.55 -14.10
C LEU A 443 7.49 -12.79 -14.26
N MET A 444 7.91 -14.04 -14.43
CA MET A 444 9.32 -14.45 -14.41
C MET A 444 10.02 -14.35 -15.77
N ARG A 445 9.29 -14.13 -16.87
CA ARG A 445 9.94 -13.91 -18.18
C ARG A 445 10.83 -12.67 -18.15
N PRO A 446 12.00 -12.69 -18.83
CA PRO A 446 12.83 -11.51 -18.98
C PRO A 446 12.08 -10.35 -19.63
N TYR A 447 12.24 -9.15 -19.09
CA TYR A 447 11.73 -7.92 -19.70
C TYR A 447 12.43 -7.67 -21.06
N PRO A 448 11.71 -7.22 -22.12
CA PRO A 448 10.31 -6.80 -22.15
C PRO A 448 9.30 -7.90 -22.60
N ALA A 449 9.62 -9.19 -22.54
CA ALA A 449 8.62 -10.24 -22.77
C ALA A 449 7.72 -10.48 -21.53
N GLY A 450 8.28 -10.31 -20.34
CA GLY A 450 7.62 -10.38 -19.05
C GLY A 450 8.02 -9.22 -18.15
N LEU A 451 8.13 -9.47 -16.84
CA LEU A 451 8.36 -8.43 -15.84
C LEU A 451 9.72 -8.55 -15.11
N MET A 452 10.45 -9.66 -15.30
CA MET A 452 11.66 -9.89 -14.52
C MET A 452 12.86 -9.17 -15.11
N THR A 453 13.61 -8.47 -14.26
CA THR A 453 14.88 -7.83 -14.58
C THR A 453 15.94 -8.14 -13.52
N GLY A 454 17.21 -7.82 -13.79
CA GLY A 454 18.26 -7.85 -12.76
C GLY A 454 18.15 -6.75 -11.71
N ALA A 455 17.29 -5.76 -11.91
CA ALA A 455 17.00 -4.69 -10.95
C ALA A 455 15.74 -4.96 -10.10
N GLY A 456 15.00 -6.02 -10.38
CA GLY A 456 13.78 -6.40 -9.68
C GLY A 456 12.64 -6.83 -10.59
N LEU A 457 11.52 -7.20 -9.97
CA LEU A 457 10.25 -7.50 -10.64
C LEU A 457 9.53 -6.18 -10.92
N LEU A 458 9.35 -5.85 -12.19
CA LEU A 458 8.64 -4.65 -12.62
C LEU A 458 7.14 -4.77 -12.33
N VAL A 459 6.49 -3.64 -12.04
CA VAL A 459 5.05 -3.65 -11.77
C VAL A 459 4.20 -3.54 -13.03
N ALA A 460 4.75 -3.05 -14.15
CA ALA A 460 4.03 -2.97 -15.41
C ALA A 460 4.97 -3.13 -16.62
N ASN A 461 4.39 -3.62 -17.72
CA ASN A 461 5.06 -3.78 -19.01
C ASN A 461 4.05 -3.57 -20.15
N ALA A 462 4.19 -2.46 -20.87
CA ALA A 462 3.34 -2.10 -22.00
C ALA A 462 3.90 -2.55 -23.37
N ALA A 463 4.89 -3.44 -23.42
CA ALA A 463 5.48 -3.92 -24.68
C ALA A 463 4.44 -4.54 -25.64
N HIS A 464 3.40 -5.13 -25.07
CA HIS A 464 2.30 -5.79 -25.78
C HIS A 464 1.08 -4.89 -26.03
N ALA A 465 1.12 -3.65 -25.53
CA ALA A 465 0.05 -2.69 -25.65
C ALA A 465 0.19 -1.81 -26.92
N ASP A 466 -0.88 -1.06 -27.20
CA ASP A 466 -0.89 -0.03 -28.24
C ASP A 466 0.23 0.99 -28.02
N SER A 467 0.78 1.53 -29.11
CA SER A 467 1.86 2.52 -29.08
C SER A 467 1.55 3.76 -28.23
N ARG A 468 0.27 4.10 -28.06
CA ARG A 468 -0.17 5.23 -27.22
C ARG A 468 -0.02 4.93 -25.72
N LEU A 469 -0.11 3.68 -25.31
CA LEU A 469 0.00 3.28 -23.90
C LEU A 469 1.46 3.12 -23.45
N ARG A 470 2.38 2.76 -24.36
CA ARG A 470 3.79 2.52 -23.99
C ARG A 470 4.46 3.68 -23.23
N PRO A 471 4.30 4.96 -23.64
CA PRO A 471 4.90 6.08 -22.92
C PRO A 471 4.34 6.30 -21.51
N LEU A 472 3.14 5.78 -21.19
CA LEU A 472 2.53 5.89 -19.86
C LEU A 472 3.16 4.92 -18.85
N PHE A 473 3.91 3.92 -19.33
CA PHE A 473 4.52 2.86 -18.52
C PHE A 473 6.04 2.78 -18.68
N GLY A 474 6.69 3.92 -18.91
CA GLY A 474 8.15 4.02 -18.92
C GLY A 474 8.78 3.76 -17.54
N ALA A 475 10.12 3.62 -17.54
CA ALA A 475 10.89 3.48 -16.29
C ALA A 475 10.95 4.77 -15.45
N ASP A 476 10.43 5.86 -15.95
CA ASP A 476 10.26 7.19 -15.34
C ASP A 476 8.83 7.45 -14.82
N ARG A 477 7.94 6.46 -14.91
CA ARG A 477 6.54 6.55 -14.47
C ARG A 477 6.31 5.81 -13.16
N TYR A 478 5.54 6.43 -12.26
CA TYR A 478 5.33 5.94 -10.89
C TYR A 478 4.77 4.51 -10.83
N HIS A 479 3.81 4.17 -11.70
CA HIS A 479 3.28 2.81 -11.86
C HIS A 479 3.68 2.17 -13.20
N GLY A 480 4.80 2.61 -13.78
CA GLY A 480 5.33 2.08 -15.04
C GLY A 480 6.25 0.87 -14.89
N ALA A 481 7.25 0.80 -15.76
CA ALA A 481 8.26 -0.26 -15.73
C ALA A 481 9.29 0.01 -14.61
N VAL A 482 8.84 0.04 -13.37
CA VAL A 482 9.60 0.28 -12.14
C VAL A 482 9.38 -0.87 -11.16
N VAL A 483 10.21 -0.95 -10.13
CA VAL A 483 10.08 -1.96 -9.07
C VAL A 483 9.53 -1.32 -7.82
N TRP A 484 8.40 -1.84 -7.32
CA TRP A 484 7.86 -1.50 -6.03
C TRP A 484 8.27 -2.53 -4.98
N SER A 485 8.88 -2.06 -3.90
CA SER A 485 9.42 -2.92 -2.85
C SER A 485 8.39 -3.92 -2.32
N TRP A 486 7.21 -3.44 -1.93
CA TRP A 486 6.16 -4.27 -1.35
C TRP A 486 5.53 -5.26 -2.34
N GLN A 487 5.41 -4.91 -3.63
CA GLN A 487 4.88 -5.81 -4.67
C GLN A 487 5.81 -7.01 -4.88
N GLN A 488 7.12 -6.74 -4.91
CA GLN A 488 8.13 -7.80 -5.00
C GLN A 488 8.11 -8.68 -3.74
N ALA A 489 7.97 -8.09 -2.55
CA ALA A 489 7.83 -8.79 -1.29
C ALA A 489 6.54 -9.63 -1.23
N MET A 490 5.40 -9.09 -1.69
CA MET A 490 4.13 -9.80 -1.78
C MET A 490 4.20 -10.99 -2.73
N THR A 491 4.89 -10.84 -3.86
CA THR A 491 5.13 -11.96 -4.81
C THR A 491 5.89 -13.08 -4.12
N ALA A 492 6.97 -12.77 -3.37
CA ALA A 492 7.75 -13.76 -2.64
C ALA A 492 6.94 -14.47 -1.56
N ALA A 493 6.15 -13.73 -0.78
CA ALA A 493 5.26 -14.30 0.24
C ALA A 493 4.15 -15.15 -0.38
N GLY A 494 3.58 -14.69 -1.50
CA GLY A 494 2.54 -15.39 -2.24
C GLY A 494 3.05 -16.71 -2.82
N LEU A 495 4.21 -16.72 -3.48
CA LEU A 495 4.86 -17.95 -3.98
C LEU A 495 5.11 -18.94 -2.84
N ALA A 496 5.62 -18.47 -1.69
CA ALA A 496 5.83 -19.33 -0.52
C ALA A 496 4.50 -19.95 -0.04
N ARG A 497 3.41 -19.16 0.00
CA ARG A 497 2.08 -19.64 0.37
C ARG A 497 1.56 -20.70 -0.61
N GLN A 498 1.70 -20.50 -1.92
CA GLN A 498 1.26 -21.47 -2.92
C GLN A 498 2.07 -22.78 -2.83
N LEU A 499 3.37 -22.71 -2.54
CA LEU A 499 4.22 -23.89 -2.33
C LEU A 499 3.83 -24.75 -1.12
N MET A 500 3.06 -24.21 -0.17
CA MET A 500 2.52 -24.99 0.95
C MET A 500 1.30 -25.85 0.57
N ARG A 501 0.68 -25.62 -0.58
CA ARG A 501 -0.47 -26.39 -1.07
C ARG A 501 -0.06 -27.81 -1.40
N THR A 502 -0.92 -28.76 -1.09
CA THR A 502 -0.70 -30.21 -1.34
C THR A 502 -1.39 -30.71 -2.61
N ASP A 503 -2.27 -29.91 -3.18
CA ASP A 503 -3.09 -30.24 -4.37
C ASP A 503 -2.41 -29.87 -5.71
N LEU A 504 -1.22 -29.26 -5.67
CA LEU A 504 -0.53 -28.80 -6.87
C LEU A 504 0.20 -29.96 -7.58
N PRO A 505 0.07 -30.06 -8.93
CA PRO A 505 0.89 -30.95 -9.74
C PRO A 505 2.40 -30.69 -9.55
N THR A 506 3.23 -31.72 -9.74
CA THR A 506 4.69 -31.60 -9.63
C THR A 506 5.24 -30.53 -10.57
N THR A 507 4.76 -30.47 -11.80
CA THR A 507 5.18 -29.47 -12.82
C THR A 507 4.90 -28.04 -12.36
N THR A 508 3.70 -27.76 -11.86
CA THR A 508 3.35 -26.44 -11.32
C THR A 508 4.22 -26.11 -10.11
N ARG A 509 4.46 -27.07 -9.22
CA ARG A 509 5.35 -26.89 -8.07
C ARG A 509 6.78 -26.55 -8.49
N GLU A 510 7.30 -27.17 -9.54
CA GLU A 510 8.63 -26.87 -10.11
C GLU A 510 8.69 -25.44 -10.65
N VAL A 511 7.65 -24.96 -11.35
CA VAL A 511 7.54 -23.56 -11.81
C VAL A 511 7.60 -22.59 -10.62
N LEU A 512 6.83 -22.86 -9.57
CA LEU A 512 6.81 -22.00 -8.37
C LEU A 512 8.17 -22.00 -7.63
N VAL A 513 8.86 -23.13 -7.54
CA VAL A 513 10.21 -23.22 -6.92
C VAL A 513 11.24 -22.43 -7.73
N GLN A 514 11.20 -22.53 -9.05
CA GLN A 514 12.09 -21.76 -9.92
C GLN A 514 11.82 -20.26 -9.78
N ALA A 515 10.56 -19.84 -9.80
CA ALA A 515 10.13 -18.46 -9.61
C ALA A 515 10.60 -17.92 -8.25
N GLN A 516 10.36 -18.67 -7.17
CA GLN A 516 10.79 -18.31 -5.83
C GLN A 516 12.30 -18.12 -5.72
N THR A 517 13.07 -19.04 -6.33
CA THR A 517 14.54 -18.99 -6.34
C THR A 517 15.04 -17.76 -7.10
N ALA A 518 14.51 -17.51 -8.31
CA ALA A 518 14.92 -16.38 -9.13
C ALA A 518 14.55 -15.04 -8.45
N LEU A 519 13.36 -14.95 -7.86
CA LEU A 519 12.91 -13.73 -7.19
C LEU A 519 13.76 -13.42 -5.95
N TRP A 520 14.07 -14.42 -5.11
CA TRP A 520 14.93 -14.21 -3.95
C TRP A 520 16.36 -13.87 -4.29
N GLN A 521 16.87 -14.35 -5.41
CA GLN A 521 18.18 -13.91 -5.91
C GLN A 521 18.17 -12.40 -6.18
N VAL A 522 17.15 -11.91 -6.91
CA VAL A 522 17.03 -10.48 -7.23
C VAL A 522 16.75 -9.64 -5.98
N ILE A 523 15.92 -10.12 -5.04
CA ILE A 523 15.71 -9.45 -3.75
C ILE A 523 17.04 -9.30 -2.99
N SER A 524 17.86 -10.34 -2.98
CA SER A 524 19.18 -10.29 -2.35
C SER A 524 20.11 -9.28 -3.03
N ASP A 525 20.15 -9.29 -4.37
CA ASP A 525 21.02 -8.41 -5.16
C ASP A 525 20.59 -6.92 -5.05
N THR A 526 19.31 -6.66 -4.82
CA THR A 526 18.74 -5.31 -4.68
C THR A 526 18.47 -4.90 -3.23
N ARG A 527 19.00 -5.64 -2.24
CA ARG A 527 18.73 -5.42 -0.82
C ARG A 527 19.02 -3.99 -0.35
N ALA A 528 20.03 -3.35 -0.91
CA ALA A 528 20.43 -1.99 -0.53
C ALA A 528 19.35 -0.91 -0.77
N VAL A 529 18.38 -1.19 -1.66
CA VAL A 529 17.28 -0.25 -2.00
C VAL A 529 15.91 -0.77 -1.57
N ALA A 530 15.81 -1.96 -1.01
CA ALA A 530 14.54 -2.59 -0.67
C ALA A 530 13.75 -1.84 0.42
N ASP A 531 14.40 -0.96 1.20
CA ASP A 531 13.74 -0.11 2.19
C ASP A 531 13.11 1.16 1.57
N SER A 532 13.42 1.48 0.29
CA SER A 532 12.74 2.53 -0.48
C SER A 532 11.35 2.09 -0.90
N GLU A 533 10.47 3.04 -1.16
CA GLU A 533 9.13 2.78 -1.70
C GLU A 533 9.19 2.05 -3.04
N LEU A 534 9.91 2.64 -3.97
CA LEU A 534 10.14 2.10 -5.31
C LEU A 534 11.50 2.56 -5.85
N TRP A 535 11.95 1.88 -6.88
CA TRP A 535 13.15 2.28 -7.63
C TRP A 535 12.99 1.98 -9.12
N SER A 536 13.82 2.64 -9.89
CA SER A 536 13.91 2.45 -11.33
C SER A 536 15.20 1.74 -11.71
N TRP A 537 15.50 1.70 -12.98
CA TRP A 537 16.66 1.03 -13.53
C TRP A 537 17.21 1.75 -14.78
N ALA A 538 18.45 1.41 -15.15
CA ALA A 538 19.06 1.75 -16.42
C ALA A 538 19.78 0.53 -17.00
N TRP A 539 19.83 0.43 -18.33
CA TRP A 539 20.66 -0.57 -19.00
C TRP A 539 22.06 -0.03 -19.21
N VAL A 540 23.03 -0.59 -18.49
CA VAL A 540 24.41 -0.12 -18.49
C VAL A 540 25.36 -1.33 -18.59
N ASN A 541 26.32 -1.29 -19.52
CA ASN A 541 27.33 -2.34 -19.66
C ASN A 541 26.77 -3.78 -19.75
N GLY A 542 25.63 -3.93 -20.44
CA GLY A 542 25.03 -5.25 -20.66
C GLY A 542 24.21 -5.80 -19.49
N ARG A 543 23.84 -4.98 -18.51
CA ARG A 543 23.02 -5.38 -17.35
C ARG A 543 22.04 -4.30 -16.92
N PHE A 544 21.01 -4.70 -16.19
CA PHE A 544 20.12 -3.79 -15.48
C PHE A 544 20.82 -3.30 -14.21
N GLU A 545 20.95 -1.98 -14.05
CA GLU A 545 21.46 -1.35 -12.83
C GLU A 545 20.33 -0.56 -12.15
N VAL A 546 20.22 -0.71 -10.84
CA VAL A 546 19.27 0.05 -10.02
C VAL A 546 19.55 1.55 -10.11
N ARG A 547 18.48 2.35 -10.23
CA ARG A 547 18.50 3.81 -10.20
C ARG A 547 17.44 4.34 -9.23
N PRO A 548 17.73 5.40 -8.47
CA PRO A 548 16.71 6.10 -7.70
C PRO A 548 15.58 6.60 -8.61
N PHE A 549 14.33 6.48 -8.17
CA PHE A 549 13.19 6.88 -9.00
C PHE A 549 13.07 8.40 -9.15
N GLY A 550 13.07 9.16 -8.06
CA GLY A 550 12.77 10.59 -8.05
C GLY A 550 13.56 11.45 -9.05
N PRO A 551 14.90 11.31 -9.20
CA PRO A 551 15.68 12.15 -10.12
C PRO A 551 15.37 11.96 -11.60
N ILE A 552 14.72 10.86 -11.97
CA ILE A 552 14.38 10.52 -13.36
C ILE A 552 12.88 10.51 -13.61
N SER A 553 12.07 10.78 -12.58
CA SER A 553 10.62 10.84 -12.73
C SER A 553 10.20 11.92 -13.73
N ALA A 554 9.29 11.57 -14.62
CA ALA A 554 8.67 12.51 -15.57
C ALA A 554 7.61 13.41 -14.90
N SER A 555 7.23 13.08 -13.68
CA SER A 555 6.30 13.83 -12.84
C SER A 555 7.00 14.34 -11.58
N ALA A 556 6.30 15.12 -10.75
CA ALA A 556 6.79 15.54 -9.45
C ALA A 556 6.76 14.42 -8.39
N ASP A 557 6.48 13.18 -8.80
CA ASP A 557 6.44 12.04 -7.90
C ASP A 557 7.84 11.69 -7.40
N GLU A 558 7.91 11.38 -6.13
CA GLU A 558 9.13 11.03 -5.42
C GLU A 558 8.96 9.73 -4.64
N SER A 559 10.05 9.00 -4.49
CA SER A 559 10.09 7.79 -3.67
C SER A 559 10.43 8.14 -2.24
N ASN A 560 9.65 7.64 -1.27
CA ASN A 560 9.92 7.83 0.15
C ASN A 560 11.06 6.94 0.63
N ALA A 561 11.92 7.50 1.49
CA ALA A 561 13.05 6.79 2.09
C ALA A 561 12.63 5.86 3.25
N ALA A 562 11.48 6.13 3.88
CA ALA A 562 10.87 5.28 4.89
C ALA A 562 9.39 5.14 4.55
N GLN A 563 9.00 3.95 4.12
CA GLN A 563 7.65 3.60 3.70
C GLN A 563 7.19 2.36 4.46
N LEU A 564 5.96 2.37 4.97
CA LEU A 564 5.43 1.27 5.79
C LEU A 564 5.48 -0.07 5.05
N TRP A 565 4.98 -0.11 3.84
CA TRP A 565 4.96 -1.33 3.03
C TRP A 565 6.34 -1.74 2.47
N SER A 566 7.40 -0.95 2.67
CA SER A 566 8.78 -1.38 2.42
C SER A 566 9.41 -2.08 3.64
N THR A 567 8.79 -1.97 4.83
CA THR A 567 9.24 -2.66 6.04
C THR A 567 8.84 -4.14 6.08
N VAL A 568 8.03 -4.59 5.14
CA VAL A 568 7.38 -5.91 5.14
C VAL A 568 8.35 -7.09 5.04
N TYR A 569 9.58 -6.86 4.59
CA TYR A 569 10.63 -7.87 4.61
C TYR A 569 11.01 -8.33 6.03
N LEU A 570 10.56 -7.64 7.08
CA LEU A 570 10.69 -8.13 8.46
C LEU A 570 9.87 -9.40 8.71
N GLY A 571 8.77 -9.59 7.97
CA GLY A 571 7.87 -10.75 8.10
C GLY A 571 7.98 -11.77 6.96
N ILE A 572 8.90 -11.59 6.00
CA ILE A 572 9.02 -12.44 4.82
C ILE A 572 10.41 -13.07 4.78
N PHE A 573 10.45 -14.37 4.60
CA PHE A 573 11.69 -15.15 4.69
C PHE A 573 11.95 -15.94 3.42
N PRO A 574 13.23 -16.10 3.00
CA PRO A 574 13.58 -17.01 1.93
C PRO A 574 13.17 -18.43 2.29
N PRO A 575 12.78 -19.25 1.31
CA PRO A 575 12.46 -20.65 1.54
C PRO A 575 13.67 -21.37 2.15
N VAL A 576 13.42 -22.18 3.19
CA VAL A 576 14.45 -23.06 3.73
C VAL A 576 14.75 -24.11 2.64
N MET A 577 15.83 -23.92 1.87
CA MET A 577 16.31 -24.88 0.89
C MET A 577 16.71 -26.16 1.64
N LYS A 578 15.84 -27.18 1.64
CA LYS A 578 16.31 -28.52 2.01
C LYS A 578 17.36 -28.91 0.96
N PRO A 579 18.58 -29.33 1.36
CA PRO A 579 19.55 -29.80 0.38
C PRO A 579 18.91 -30.91 -0.44
N VAL A 580 18.92 -30.77 -1.77
CA VAL A 580 18.53 -31.85 -2.68
C VAL A 580 19.52 -32.98 -2.42
N THR A 581 19.11 -33.96 -1.65
CA THR A 581 19.85 -35.23 -1.54
C THR A 581 19.82 -35.86 -2.93
N LYS A 582 20.90 -35.64 -3.70
CA LYS A 582 21.17 -36.47 -4.88
C LYS A 582 21.28 -37.91 -4.35
N THR A 583 20.22 -38.67 -4.53
CA THR A 583 20.29 -40.12 -4.44
C THR A 583 21.25 -40.55 -5.57
N MET A 584 22.52 -40.73 -5.21
CA MET A 584 23.46 -41.47 -6.05
C MET A 584 22.94 -42.89 -6.14
N THR A 585 22.37 -43.23 -7.28
CA THR A 585 22.16 -44.64 -7.65
C THR A 585 23.55 -45.25 -7.77
N PRO A 586 23.89 -46.34 -7.07
CA PRO A 586 25.18 -47.00 -7.28
C PRO A 586 25.24 -47.56 -8.71
N PRO A 587 26.41 -47.52 -9.38
CA PRO A 587 26.57 -48.14 -10.67
C PRO A 587 26.41 -49.66 -10.53
N ALA A 588 25.67 -50.24 -11.48
CA ALA A 588 25.48 -51.69 -11.60
C ALA A 588 26.77 -52.41 -11.99
#